data_1291fd4196069e15b60b6aa86bdbb3f4
#
_entry.id   1291fd4196069e15b60b6aa86bdbb3f4
#
_cell.length_a   1.000
_cell.length_b   1.000
_cell.length_c   1.000
_cell.angle_alpha   90.00
_cell.angle_beta   90.00
_cell.angle_gamma   90.00
#
_symmetry.space_group_name_H-M   'P 1'
#
loop_
_entity.id
_entity.type
_entity.pdbx_description
1 polymer ?
#
loop_
_entity_poly.entity_id
_entity_poly.type
_entity_poly.pdbx_seq_one_letter_code
_entity_poly.pdbx_strand_id
1 'polypeptide(L)'
;MTRLVSRGIAGIALLLAMVPLASAQQNNQNNGGGGGGPGAAGVVVNASGVLSVRQFGDPGNLLNKRWAADAKARLPGDLAKSSELRKVSLNRLEAAIADKLDKGEPITDEIKYLAGITRLQYVFYYPETKDIVIAGPAEAFAPDASGRVIGVDSGRAVLELQDLVVALRAYPPGGDPTKELGVSIDPTKEGLQRMREFLARISGSVRPGDAGRIVEGLKETLGLQTVSVRGISPQTHFAQVMVEADYRMKLIGIGIEKPPIKLASYVDKASPTDISRNALTRWFFTPNYDCVRVTEDNLAMELVGEGVKLIGENELVQADGTRAATGNGNRASELFCQGFTANYSKLSQKVAVYAQLRNLIDMSIAAAYIQQQDYYGSADWRMELFGDENRFAVEVYETPKQVETACTAVWKGTRLVTPVGGGVSVNPLKAISSENRQKEQGEVTKARQQVKLDNLAKGQWWWD
;
A
#
# COMPACT_ATOMS: atom_id res chain seq x y z
N MET A 1 -66.13 -23.13 54.63
CA MET A 1 -64.80 -23.24 55.30
C MET A 1 -63.70 -23.43 54.26
N THR A 2 -62.99 -22.40 54.03
CA THR A 2 -62.06 -22.14 52.92
C THR A 2 -60.65 -22.58 53.29
N ARG A 3 -59.98 -23.27 52.44
CA ARG A 3 -58.52 -23.36 52.49
C ARG A 3 -57.90 -23.08 51.13
N LEU A 4 -57.23 -21.97 51.09
CA LEU A 4 -56.32 -21.57 50.02
C LEU A 4 -55.14 -22.52 49.92
N VAL A 5 -54.78 -22.95 48.72
CA VAL A 5 -53.52 -23.58 48.39
C VAL A 5 -52.78 -22.66 47.43
N SER A 6 -51.73 -22.03 47.91
CA SER A 6 -50.80 -21.26 47.13
C SER A 6 -49.86 -22.17 46.32
N ARG A 7 -49.80 -22.04 45.01
CA ARG A 7 -48.82 -22.64 44.13
C ARG A 7 -47.70 -21.62 43.88
N GLY A 8 -46.50 -21.90 44.35
CA GLY A 8 -45.31 -21.16 44.07
C GLY A 8 -44.82 -21.40 42.63
N ILE A 9 -44.59 -20.33 41.94
CA ILE A 9 -43.93 -20.33 40.63
C ILE A 9 -42.46 -20.15 40.90
N ALA A 10 -41.67 -21.20 40.60
CA ALA A 10 -40.21 -21.13 40.59
C ALA A 10 -39.76 -20.36 39.34
N GLY A 11 -39.29 -19.15 39.52
CA GLY A 11 -38.64 -18.37 38.50
C GLY A 11 -37.21 -18.87 38.24
N ILE A 12 -36.97 -19.37 37.06
CA ILE A 12 -35.61 -19.65 36.57
C ILE A 12 -34.99 -18.32 36.18
N ALA A 13 -34.04 -17.84 37.00
CA ALA A 13 -33.20 -16.71 36.65
C ALA A 13 -32.14 -17.16 35.65
N LEU A 14 -32.26 -16.74 34.42
CA LEU A 14 -31.27 -16.89 33.38
C LEU A 14 -30.13 -15.87 33.66
N LEU A 15 -29.01 -16.34 34.23
CA LEU A 15 -27.80 -15.55 34.37
C LEU A 15 -27.18 -15.37 32.98
N LEU A 16 -27.41 -14.23 32.33
CA LEU A 16 -26.60 -13.74 31.24
C LEU A 16 -25.24 -13.35 31.80
N ALA A 17 -24.23 -14.20 31.57
CA ALA A 17 -22.86 -13.84 31.79
C ALA A 17 -22.46 -12.78 30.75
N MET A 18 -22.51 -11.51 31.14
CA MET A 18 -21.83 -10.45 30.41
C MET A 18 -20.34 -10.68 30.54
N VAL A 19 -19.72 -11.15 29.47
CA VAL A 19 -18.27 -11.10 29.30
C VAL A 19 -17.91 -9.63 29.10
N PRO A 20 -17.12 -8.99 29.97
CA PRO A 20 -16.64 -7.66 29.70
C PRO A 20 -15.67 -7.75 28.52
N LEU A 21 -16.05 -7.11 27.39
CA LEU A 21 -15.09 -6.70 26.38
C LEU A 21 -14.09 -5.79 27.09
N ALA A 22 -12.92 -6.32 27.39
CA ALA A 22 -11.80 -5.54 27.88
C ALA A 22 -11.38 -4.61 26.75
N SER A 23 -11.90 -3.40 26.75
CA SER A 23 -11.35 -2.27 26.02
C SER A 23 -9.97 -2.05 26.59
N ALA A 24 -8.93 -2.44 25.85
CA ALA A 24 -7.55 -2.07 26.16
C ALA A 24 -7.46 -0.55 26.09
N GLN A 25 -7.59 0.10 27.23
CA GLN A 25 -7.33 1.53 27.41
C GLN A 25 -5.82 1.73 27.19
N GLN A 26 -5.44 2.09 25.96
CA GLN A 26 -4.11 2.62 25.70
C GLN A 26 -4.03 4.03 26.28
N ASN A 27 -3.21 4.19 27.32
CA ASN A 27 -2.70 5.47 27.75
C ASN A 27 -1.88 6.06 26.60
N ASN A 28 -2.50 6.89 25.80
CA ASN A 28 -1.83 7.71 24.80
C ASN A 28 -1.89 9.16 25.31
N GLN A 29 -0.84 9.58 26.02
CA GLN A 29 -0.57 11.00 26.18
C GLN A 29 -0.10 11.52 24.82
N ASN A 30 -1.04 11.85 23.94
CA ASN A 30 -0.94 12.98 23.05
C ASN A 30 -2.32 13.48 22.66
N ASN A 31 -2.52 14.74 22.99
CA ASN A 31 -3.71 15.54 22.88
C ASN A 31 -4.19 15.67 21.42
N GLY A 32 -5.46 15.41 21.15
CA GLY A 32 -6.09 15.68 19.86
C GLY A 32 -7.36 14.86 19.67
N GLY A 33 -8.49 15.36 20.21
CA GLY A 33 -9.81 14.75 19.99
C GLY A 33 -10.24 14.85 18.52
N GLY A 34 -10.83 13.80 18.05
CA GLY A 34 -11.48 13.77 16.74
C GLY A 34 -11.87 12.33 16.41
N GLY A 35 -13.17 12.02 16.35
CA GLY A 35 -13.70 10.75 15.88
C GLY A 35 -13.20 10.50 14.44
N GLY A 36 -12.21 9.66 14.30
CA GLY A 36 -11.74 9.19 13.01
C GLY A 36 -12.45 7.88 12.66
N GLY A 37 -12.94 7.76 11.44
CA GLY A 37 -13.37 6.49 10.86
C GLY A 37 -12.25 5.44 10.87
N PRO A 38 -12.51 4.20 10.44
CA PRO A 38 -11.50 3.16 10.39
C PRO A 38 -10.32 3.64 9.53
N GLY A 39 -9.16 3.85 10.14
CA GLY A 39 -7.93 4.19 9.42
C GLY A 39 -7.36 2.95 8.78
N ALA A 40 -6.86 3.07 7.54
CA ALA A 40 -5.97 2.06 7.00
C ALA A 40 -4.77 1.92 7.95
N ALA A 41 -4.43 0.69 8.25
CA ALA A 41 -3.42 0.35 9.23
C ALA A 41 -2.12 1.15 9.06
N GLY A 42 -1.64 1.78 10.12
CA GLY A 42 -0.40 2.59 10.11
C GLY A 42 -0.59 4.08 9.90
N VAL A 43 -1.74 4.55 9.44
CA VAL A 43 -2.10 5.96 9.33
C VAL A 43 -3.51 6.24 9.84
N VAL A 44 -3.76 7.45 10.26
CA VAL A 44 -5.09 7.96 10.62
C VAL A 44 -5.30 9.26 9.86
N VAL A 45 -6.47 9.40 9.26
CA VAL A 45 -6.92 10.65 8.64
C VAL A 45 -8.02 11.22 9.51
N ASN A 46 -7.85 12.43 10.01
CA ASN A 46 -8.85 13.10 10.82
C ASN A 46 -9.99 13.70 9.96
N ALA A 47 -11.05 14.18 10.59
CA ALA A 47 -12.19 14.77 9.90
C ALA A 47 -11.86 15.97 9.00
N SER A 48 -10.72 16.64 9.21
CA SER A 48 -10.22 17.71 8.34
C SER A 48 -9.41 17.18 7.15
N GLY A 49 -9.22 15.85 7.04
CA GLY A 49 -8.41 15.23 6.00
C GLY A 49 -6.90 15.28 6.27
N VAL A 50 -6.46 15.55 7.51
CA VAL A 50 -5.03 15.56 7.86
C VAL A 50 -4.61 14.16 8.26
N LEU A 51 -3.60 13.64 7.54
CA LEU A 51 -3.02 12.33 7.78
C LEU A 51 -1.90 12.41 8.82
N SER A 52 -1.87 11.45 9.73
CA SER A 52 -0.79 11.23 10.67
C SER A 52 -0.39 9.75 10.74
N VAL A 53 0.88 9.48 11.06
CA VAL A 53 1.36 8.10 11.24
C VAL A 53 0.95 7.60 12.62
N ARG A 54 0.38 6.40 12.65
CA ARG A 54 0.06 5.68 13.87
C ARG A 54 1.11 4.59 14.12
N GLN A 55 1.68 4.60 15.32
CA GLN A 55 2.62 3.55 15.73
C GLN A 55 1.91 2.52 16.59
N PHE A 56 2.17 1.25 16.30
CA PHE A 56 1.66 0.12 17.06
C PHE A 56 2.83 -0.57 17.77
N GLY A 57 2.69 -0.78 19.07
CA GLY A 57 3.67 -1.51 19.84
C GLY A 57 3.24 -2.97 20.03
N ASP A 58 4.10 -3.89 19.64
CA ASP A 58 3.99 -5.32 20.00
C ASP A 58 5.34 -5.79 20.57
N PRO A 59 5.66 -5.43 21.84
CA PRO A 59 6.92 -5.78 22.46
C PRO A 59 7.15 -7.29 22.46
N GLY A 60 8.25 -7.71 21.86
CA GLY A 60 8.58 -9.14 21.74
C GLY A 60 7.77 -9.89 20.67
N ASN A 61 6.97 -9.19 19.87
CA ASN A 61 6.15 -9.78 18.82
C ASN A 61 5.16 -10.85 19.34
N LEU A 62 4.64 -10.64 20.54
CA LEU A 62 3.81 -11.65 21.24
C LEU A 62 2.39 -11.71 20.67
N LEU A 63 1.79 -10.56 20.36
CA LEU A 63 0.45 -10.49 19.76
C LEU A 63 0.44 -11.12 18.37
N ASN A 64 1.39 -10.76 17.52
CA ASN A 64 1.50 -11.33 16.19
C ASN A 64 1.71 -12.85 16.21
N LYS A 65 2.56 -13.37 17.13
CA LYS A 65 2.75 -14.82 17.30
C LYS A 65 1.47 -15.52 17.71
N ARG A 66 0.71 -14.96 18.64
CA ARG A 66 -0.58 -15.50 19.08
C ARG A 66 -1.58 -15.52 17.94
N TRP A 67 -1.75 -14.40 17.24
CA TRP A 67 -2.69 -14.32 16.12
C TRP A 67 -2.31 -15.24 14.96
N ALA A 68 -1.02 -15.38 14.68
CA ALA A 68 -0.53 -16.36 13.69
C ALA A 68 -0.89 -17.80 14.07
N ALA A 69 -0.73 -18.19 15.35
CA ALA A 69 -1.12 -19.52 15.82
C ALA A 69 -2.64 -19.73 15.76
N ASP A 70 -3.43 -18.73 16.18
CA ASP A 70 -4.88 -18.76 16.13
C ASP A 70 -5.39 -18.84 14.66
N ALA A 71 -4.75 -18.12 13.73
CA ALA A 71 -5.10 -18.16 12.32
C ALA A 71 -4.83 -19.54 11.71
N LYS A 72 -3.65 -20.11 11.96
CA LYS A 72 -3.33 -21.48 11.49
C LYS A 72 -4.31 -22.55 12.02
N ALA A 73 -4.88 -22.34 13.21
CA ALA A 73 -5.86 -23.25 13.79
C ALA A 73 -7.29 -23.07 13.23
N ARG A 74 -7.64 -21.86 12.77
CA ARG A 74 -9.00 -21.50 12.31
C ARG A 74 -9.19 -21.58 10.80
N LEU A 75 -8.14 -21.33 10.02
CA LEU A 75 -8.23 -21.37 8.57
C LEU A 75 -8.48 -22.80 8.10
N PRO A 76 -9.31 -23.01 7.04
CA PRO A 76 -9.44 -24.29 6.37
C PRO A 76 -8.07 -24.87 6.01
N GLY A 77 -7.93 -26.21 6.10
CA GLY A 77 -6.64 -26.89 6.00
C GLY A 77 -5.81 -26.53 4.77
N ASP A 78 -6.45 -26.27 3.64
CA ASP A 78 -5.76 -25.90 2.40
C ASP A 78 -5.31 -24.42 2.42
N LEU A 79 -6.08 -23.51 3.01
CA LEU A 79 -5.67 -22.12 3.21
C LEU A 79 -4.53 -21.99 4.25
N ALA A 80 -4.48 -22.89 5.21
CA ALA A 80 -3.43 -22.88 6.22
C ALA A 80 -2.06 -23.36 5.70
N LYS A 81 -2.04 -24.04 4.55
CA LYS A 81 -0.80 -24.52 3.90
C LYS A 81 -0.14 -23.41 3.11
N SER A 82 1.19 -23.35 3.17
CA SER A 82 1.98 -22.51 2.29
C SER A 82 2.02 -23.14 0.89
N SER A 83 1.93 -22.30 -0.15
CA SER A 83 2.00 -22.68 -1.55
C SER A 83 3.00 -21.80 -2.28
N GLU A 84 3.84 -22.37 -3.13
CA GLU A 84 4.74 -21.59 -3.99
C GLU A 84 3.98 -20.94 -5.16
N LEU A 85 2.85 -21.54 -5.57
CA LEU A 85 2.07 -21.08 -6.70
C LEU A 85 0.56 -21.33 -6.49
N ARG A 86 -0.06 -20.54 -5.62
CA ARG A 86 -1.53 -20.50 -5.50
C ARG A 86 -2.12 -19.71 -6.65
N LYS A 87 -3.22 -20.21 -7.19
CA LYS A 87 -3.88 -19.67 -8.39
C LYS A 87 -5.28 -19.21 -8.02
N VAL A 88 -5.68 -18.09 -8.60
CA VAL A 88 -7.03 -17.52 -8.48
C VAL A 88 -7.54 -17.19 -9.87
N SER A 89 -8.66 -17.79 -10.29
CA SER A 89 -9.38 -17.42 -11.50
C SER A 89 -10.27 -16.21 -11.23
N LEU A 90 -10.04 -15.09 -11.91
CA LEU A 90 -10.73 -13.83 -11.67
C LEU A 90 -12.21 -13.87 -12.03
N ASN A 91 -12.54 -14.46 -13.18
CA ASN A 91 -13.92 -14.60 -13.62
C ASN A 91 -14.70 -15.61 -12.75
N ARG A 92 -14.08 -16.70 -12.29
CA ARG A 92 -14.72 -17.61 -11.33
C ARG A 92 -14.88 -16.98 -9.95
N LEU A 93 -13.90 -16.16 -9.51
CA LEU A 93 -13.98 -15.42 -8.26
C LEU A 93 -15.17 -14.44 -8.29
N GLU A 94 -15.29 -13.66 -9.35
CA GLU A 94 -16.44 -12.75 -9.52
C GLU A 94 -17.78 -13.50 -9.48
N ALA A 95 -17.89 -14.63 -10.18
CA ALA A 95 -19.09 -15.47 -10.18
C ALA A 95 -19.39 -16.04 -8.77
N ALA A 96 -18.38 -16.48 -8.02
CA ALA A 96 -18.55 -16.99 -6.66
C ALA A 96 -19.01 -15.88 -5.69
N ILE A 97 -18.52 -14.65 -5.88
CA ILE A 97 -18.97 -13.50 -5.09
C ILE A 97 -20.41 -13.13 -5.45
N ALA A 98 -20.76 -13.10 -6.74
CA ALA A 98 -22.11 -12.81 -7.19
C ALA A 98 -23.12 -13.82 -6.57
N ASP A 99 -22.81 -15.13 -6.62
CA ASP A 99 -23.63 -16.17 -6.01
C ASP A 99 -23.84 -15.99 -4.50
N LYS A 100 -22.79 -15.55 -3.78
CA LYS A 100 -22.89 -15.23 -2.36
C LYS A 100 -23.79 -14.01 -2.09
N LEU A 101 -23.60 -12.94 -2.85
CA LEU A 101 -24.40 -11.72 -2.71
C LEU A 101 -25.88 -11.97 -3.03
N ASP A 102 -26.17 -12.76 -4.07
CA ASP A 102 -27.53 -13.15 -4.43
C ASP A 102 -28.21 -13.98 -3.34
N LYS A 103 -27.44 -14.74 -2.56
CA LYS A 103 -27.92 -15.50 -1.39
C LYS A 103 -27.96 -14.69 -0.11
N GLY A 104 -27.48 -13.44 -0.11
CA GLY A 104 -27.33 -12.60 1.09
C GLY A 104 -26.24 -13.10 2.05
N GLU A 105 -25.27 -13.88 1.54
CA GLU A 105 -24.13 -14.38 2.33
C GLU A 105 -23.01 -13.35 2.40
N PRO A 106 -22.30 -13.26 3.53
CA PRO A 106 -21.16 -12.34 3.65
C PRO A 106 -19.95 -12.80 2.82
N ILE A 107 -19.17 -11.84 2.36
CA ILE A 107 -17.86 -12.09 1.74
C ILE A 107 -16.89 -12.60 2.82
N THR A 108 -16.33 -13.79 2.59
CA THR A 108 -15.40 -14.44 3.53
C THR A 108 -14.00 -13.82 3.48
N ASP A 109 -13.23 -13.99 4.55
CA ASP A 109 -11.82 -13.53 4.57
C ASP A 109 -10.96 -14.21 3.50
N GLU A 110 -11.26 -15.46 3.17
CA GLU A 110 -10.66 -16.19 2.04
C GLU A 110 -10.78 -15.40 0.72
N ILE A 111 -11.95 -14.85 0.44
CA ILE A 111 -12.23 -14.02 -0.72
C ILE A 111 -11.57 -12.65 -0.58
N LYS A 112 -11.74 -11.98 0.56
CA LYS A 112 -11.18 -10.63 0.81
C LYS A 112 -9.66 -10.60 0.63
N TYR A 113 -8.97 -11.66 1.05
CA TYR A 113 -7.51 -11.75 1.03
C TYR A 113 -6.98 -12.72 -0.03
N LEU A 114 -7.75 -12.94 -1.11
CA LEU A 114 -7.36 -13.69 -2.31
C LEU A 114 -6.65 -15.00 -1.98
N ALA A 115 -7.27 -15.80 -1.10
CA ALA A 115 -6.78 -17.09 -0.61
C ALA A 115 -5.35 -17.02 -0.03
N GLY A 116 -4.94 -15.88 0.52
CA GLY A 116 -3.64 -15.71 1.18
C GLY A 116 -2.45 -15.51 0.25
N ILE A 117 -2.66 -15.15 -1.02
CA ILE A 117 -1.56 -14.80 -1.92
C ILE A 117 -0.83 -13.57 -1.38
N THR A 118 0.48 -13.67 -1.17
CA THR A 118 1.33 -12.60 -0.62
C THR A 118 1.98 -11.72 -1.70
N ARG A 119 1.93 -12.17 -2.95
CA ARG A 119 2.42 -11.44 -4.12
C ARG A 119 1.74 -11.92 -5.39
N LEU A 120 1.32 -10.99 -6.26
CA LEU A 120 0.95 -11.33 -7.62
C LEU A 120 2.24 -11.52 -8.43
N GLN A 121 2.51 -12.75 -8.86
CA GLN A 121 3.72 -13.07 -9.64
C GLN A 121 3.40 -13.36 -11.10
N TYR A 122 2.27 -14.01 -11.37
CA TYR A 122 1.89 -14.43 -12.73
C TYR A 122 0.47 -13.99 -13.07
N VAL A 123 0.27 -13.74 -14.38
CA VAL A 123 -1.03 -13.67 -15.02
C VAL A 123 -1.04 -14.70 -16.15
N PHE A 124 -2.05 -15.58 -16.17
CA PHE A 124 -2.25 -16.59 -17.20
C PHE A 124 -3.62 -16.42 -17.83
N TYR A 125 -3.71 -16.67 -19.13
CA TYR A 125 -4.96 -16.84 -19.84
C TYR A 125 -5.05 -18.24 -20.41
N TYR A 126 -6.20 -18.90 -20.23
CA TYR A 126 -6.48 -20.24 -20.71
C TYR A 126 -7.65 -20.20 -21.70
N PRO A 127 -7.40 -20.19 -23.03
CA PRO A 127 -8.46 -20.12 -24.05
C PRO A 127 -9.48 -21.25 -23.96
N GLU A 128 -9.05 -22.44 -23.54
CA GLU A 128 -9.88 -23.66 -23.49
C GLU A 128 -11.01 -23.55 -22.46
N THR A 129 -10.73 -22.92 -21.33
CA THR A 129 -11.69 -22.74 -20.21
C THR A 129 -12.14 -21.29 -20.05
N LYS A 130 -11.55 -20.37 -20.82
CA LYS A 130 -11.77 -18.93 -20.75
C LYS A 130 -11.40 -18.32 -19.36
N ASP A 131 -10.51 -18.97 -18.62
CA ASP A 131 -10.07 -18.49 -17.30
C ASP A 131 -8.94 -17.46 -17.42
N ILE A 132 -9.10 -16.34 -16.72
CA ILE A 132 -8.04 -15.36 -16.45
C ILE A 132 -7.55 -15.64 -15.03
N VAL A 133 -6.31 -16.07 -14.89
CA VAL A 133 -5.75 -16.55 -13.62
C VAL A 133 -4.61 -15.66 -13.17
N ILE A 134 -4.70 -15.17 -11.94
CA ILE A 134 -3.55 -14.60 -11.22
C ILE A 134 -2.94 -15.67 -10.32
N ALA A 135 -1.62 -15.66 -10.17
CA ALA A 135 -0.96 -16.66 -9.34
C ALA A 135 0.28 -16.11 -8.63
N GLY A 136 0.63 -16.74 -7.52
CA GLY A 136 1.82 -16.41 -6.77
C GLY A 136 1.94 -17.18 -5.45
N PRO A 137 3.01 -16.89 -4.67
CA PRO A 137 3.20 -17.51 -3.37
C PRO A 137 2.08 -17.12 -2.40
N ALA A 138 1.62 -18.10 -1.63
CA ALA A 138 0.55 -17.91 -0.66
C ALA A 138 0.84 -18.66 0.63
N GLU A 139 0.24 -18.23 1.71
CA GLU A 139 0.38 -18.82 3.02
C GLU A 139 -0.82 -18.51 3.91
N ALA A 140 -0.89 -19.11 5.08
CA ALA A 140 -1.84 -18.70 6.12
C ALA A 140 -1.66 -17.23 6.46
N PHE A 141 -2.74 -16.54 6.76
CA PHE A 141 -2.73 -15.10 7.00
C PHE A 141 -3.48 -14.72 8.27
N ALA A 142 -3.04 -13.63 8.89
CA ALA A 142 -3.64 -13.07 10.10
C ALA A 142 -3.45 -11.55 10.14
N PRO A 143 -4.30 -10.81 10.87
CA PRO A 143 -4.02 -9.42 11.13
C PRO A 143 -2.77 -9.28 12.02
N ASP A 144 -1.96 -8.25 11.75
CA ASP A 144 -0.89 -7.81 12.64
C ASP A 144 -1.42 -6.80 13.69
N ALA A 145 -0.53 -6.31 14.56
CA ALA A 145 -0.91 -5.33 15.59
C ALA A 145 -1.46 -4.00 15.03
N SER A 146 -1.22 -3.72 13.75
CA SER A 146 -1.77 -2.56 13.06
C SER A 146 -3.15 -2.83 12.43
N GLY A 147 -3.59 -4.07 12.40
CA GLY A 147 -4.78 -4.54 11.70
C GLY A 147 -4.55 -4.91 10.23
N ARG A 148 -3.33 -4.77 9.71
CA ARG A 148 -2.99 -5.27 8.37
C ARG A 148 -2.98 -6.78 8.34
N VAL A 149 -3.50 -7.35 7.26
CA VAL A 149 -3.44 -8.80 7.07
C VAL A 149 -2.13 -9.18 6.38
N ILE A 150 -1.37 -9.99 7.09
CA ILE A 150 -0.04 -10.44 6.66
C ILE A 150 0.03 -11.96 6.66
N GLY A 151 0.92 -12.50 5.83
CA GLY A 151 1.27 -13.90 5.87
C GLY A 151 1.99 -14.25 7.19
N VAL A 152 1.58 -15.34 7.80
CA VAL A 152 2.05 -15.71 9.14
C VAL A 152 3.49 -16.22 9.17
N ASP A 153 4.00 -16.71 8.03
CA ASP A 153 5.35 -17.25 7.91
C ASP A 153 6.33 -16.18 7.41
N SER A 154 5.94 -15.40 6.39
CA SER A 154 6.81 -14.40 5.75
C SER A 154 6.71 -13.00 6.38
N GLY A 155 5.60 -12.66 7.03
CA GLY A 155 5.27 -11.31 7.51
C GLY A 155 4.95 -10.31 6.37
N ARG A 156 4.84 -10.77 5.13
CA ARG A 156 4.46 -9.94 3.98
C ARG A 156 2.96 -9.72 3.95
N ALA A 157 2.53 -8.53 3.54
CA ALA A 157 1.11 -8.27 3.34
C ALA A 157 0.55 -9.19 2.24
N VAL A 158 -0.67 -9.71 2.46
CA VAL A 158 -1.42 -10.46 1.44
C VAL A 158 -2.05 -9.51 0.43
N LEU A 159 -2.46 -10.04 -0.72
CA LEU A 159 -3.27 -9.30 -1.69
C LEU A 159 -4.67 -9.07 -1.11
N GLU A 160 -5.22 -7.89 -1.34
CA GLU A 160 -6.58 -7.55 -0.95
C GLU A 160 -7.48 -7.42 -2.18
N LEU A 161 -8.65 -8.07 -2.14
CA LEU A 161 -9.64 -8.02 -3.23
C LEU A 161 -10.05 -6.58 -3.56
N GLN A 162 -10.23 -5.73 -2.55
CA GLN A 162 -10.60 -4.33 -2.75
C GLN A 162 -9.57 -3.56 -3.61
N ASP A 163 -8.28 -3.81 -3.41
CA ASP A 163 -7.20 -3.19 -4.18
C ASP A 163 -7.12 -3.76 -5.60
N LEU A 164 -7.34 -5.07 -5.75
CA LEU A 164 -7.43 -5.70 -7.06
C LEU A 164 -8.58 -5.13 -7.89
N VAL A 165 -9.76 -4.94 -7.28
CA VAL A 165 -10.93 -4.35 -7.95
C VAL A 165 -10.65 -2.90 -8.37
N VAL A 166 -9.97 -2.11 -7.53
CA VAL A 166 -9.55 -0.75 -7.90
C VAL A 166 -8.59 -0.77 -9.09
N ALA A 167 -7.63 -1.70 -9.10
CA ALA A 167 -6.71 -1.85 -10.23
C ALA A 167 -7.43 -2.26 -11.51
N LEU A 168 -8.34 -3.24 -11.46
CA LEU A 168 -9.13 -3.67 -12.62
C LEU A 168 -10.04 -2.56 -13.17
N ARG A 169 -10.65 -1.74 -12.31
CA ARG A 169 -11.45 -0.58 -12.72
C ARG A 169 -10.63 0.51 -13.42
N ALA A 170 -9.34 0.62 -13.12
CA ALA A 170 -8.45 1.54 -13.82
C ALA A 170 -8.14 1.08 -15.25
N TYR A 171 -8.40 -0.18 -15.57
CA TYR A 171 -8.19 -0.82 -16.88
C TYR A 171 -9.41 -1.68 -17.26
N PRO A 172 -10.60 -1.06 -17.48
CA PRO A 172 -11.85 -1.77 -17.67
C PRO A 172 -11.95 -2.42 -19.06
N PRO A 173 -12.80 -3.46 -19.22
CA PRO A 173 -13.08 -4.02 -20.54
C PRO A 173 -13.70 -2.99 -21.47
N GLY A 174 -13.11 -2.80 -22.66
CA GLY A 174 -13.61 -1.87 -23.70
C GLY A 174 -13.54 -0.39 -23.34
N GLY A 175 -12.97 -0.01 -22.18
CA GLY A 175 -12.79 1.37 -21.77
C GLY A 175 -11.36 1.90 -21.99
N ASP A 176 -11.17 3.20 -21.79
CA ASP A 176 -9.85 3.82 -21.86
C ASP A 176 -8.98 3.43 -20.66
N PRO A 177 -7.72 3.03 -20.88
CA PRO A 177 -6.80 2.71 -19.80
C PRO A 177 -6.37 3.96 -19.03
N THR A 178 -6.29 3.86 -17.71
CA THR A 178 -5.68 4.91 -16.90
C THR A 178 -4.18 4.99 -17.18
N LYS A 179 -3.71 6.16 -17.58
CA LYS A 179 -2.31 6.36 -17.99
C LYS A 179 -1.35 6.31 -16.80
N GLU A 180 -1.75 6.91 -15.68
CA GLU A 180 -0.92 7.03 -14.49
C GLU A 180 -1.78 6.88 -13.23
N LEU A 181 -1.33 6.05 -12.31
CA LEU A 181 -1.83 5.95 -10.95
C LEU A 181 -0.79 6.59 -10.02
N GLY A 182 -1.21 7.48 -9.14
CA GLY A 182 -0.21 8.12 -8.33
C GLY A 182 -0.75 8.94 -7.17
N VAL A 183 0.16 9.23 -6.26
CA VAL A 183 -0.03 10.18 -5.15
C VAL A 183 1.17 11.08 -5.06
N SER A 184 0.97 12.30 -4.56
CA SER A 184 2.07 13.16 -4.17
C SER A 184 1.76 13.90 -2.88
N ILE A 185 2.80 14.14 -2.08
CA ILE A 185 2.78 14.99 -0.91
C ILE A 185 3.78 16.10 -1.16
N ASP A 186 3.29 17.30 -1.34
CA ASP A 186 4.10 18.46 -1.70
C ASP A 186 3.75 19.68 -0.85
N PRO A 187 4.74 20.52 -0.50
CA PRO A 187 4.50 21.82 0.10
C PRO A 187 3.68 22.71 -0.82
N THR A 188 2.84 23.57 -0.23
CA THR A 188 2.12 24.59 -1.01
C THR A 188 3.08 25.69 -1.51
N LYS A 189 2.70 26.37 -2.59
CA LYS A 189 3.46 27.51 -3.12
C LYS A 189 3.68 28.58 -2.05
N GLU A 190 2.63 28.93 -1.31
CA GLU A 190 2.64 29.91 -0.25
C GLU A 190 3.52 29.46 0.93
N GLY A 191 3.50 28.16 1.26
CA GLY A 191 4.36 27.56 2.27
C GLY A 191 5.84 27.65 1.88
N LEU A 192 6.18 27.34 0.64
CA LEU A 192 7.53 27.45 0.10
C LEU A 192 8.03 28.90 0.10
N GLN A 193 7.18 29.87 -0.25
CA GLN A 193 7.51 31.27 -0.19
C GLN A 193 7.82 31.72 1.24
N ARG A 194 6.93 31.43 2.22
CA ARG A 194 7.15 31.76 3.64
C ARG A 194 8.42 31.10 4.20
N MET A 195 8.67 29.84 3.81
CA MET A 195 9.90 29.15 4.18
C MET A 195 11.14 29.88 3.67
N ARG A 196 11.15 30.33 2.42
CA ARG A 196 12.27 31.10 1.86
C ARG A 196 12.52 32.40 2.61
N GLU A 197 11.47 33.15 2.90
CA GLU A 197 11.54 34.40 3.66
C GLU A 197 12.06 34.13 5.08
N PHE A 198 11.60 33.06 5.72
CA PHE A 198 12.10 32.64 7.03
C PHE A 198 13.61 32.31 6.99
N LEU A 199 14.05 31.48 6.05
CA LEU A 199 15.44 31.11 5.89
C LEU A 199 16.33 32.31 5.57
N ALA A 200 15.86 33.28 4.77
CA ALA A 200 16.59 34.51 4.46
C ALA A 200 16.82 35.38 5.72
N ARG A 201 15.80 35.46 6.59
CA ARG A 201 15.90 36.23 7.84
C ARG A 201 16.90 35.64 8.84
N ILE A 202 17.03 34.34 8.90
CA ILE A 202 17.94 33.67 9.85
C ILE A 202 19.34 33.41 9.28
N SER A 203 19.55 33.62 7.96
CA SER A 203 20.85 33.38 7.34
C SER A 203 21.93 34.31 7.89
N GLY A 204 22.99 33.74 8.47
CA GLY A 204 24.11 34.47 9.06
C GLY A 204 24.11 34.54 10.59
N SER A 205 23.01 34.23 11.29
CA SER A 205 22.92 34.31 12.75
C SER A 205 22.69 32.98 13.46
N VAL A 206 22.71 31.84 12.72
CA VAL A 206 22.28 30.56 13.26
C VAL A 206 23.43 29.72 13.80
N ARG A 207 23.23 29.14 14.99
CA ARG A 207 24.18 28.26 15.69
C ARG A 207 23.58 26.84 15.76
N PRO A 208 24.39 25.80 15.91
CA PRO A 208 23.87 24.40 16.06
C PRO A 208 22.85 24.25 17.20
N GLY A 209 22.92 25.05 18.26
CA GLY A 209 21.94 25.04 19.35
C GLY A 209 20.56 25.58 18.99
N ASP A 210 20.43 26.27 17.86
CA ASP A 210 19.14 26.81 17.38
C ASP A 210 18.31 25.76 16.58
N ALA A 211 18.78 24.52 16.45
CA ALA A 211 18.16 23.49 15.60
C ALA A 211 16.66 23.29 15.87
N GLY A 212 16.27 23.19 17.15
CA GLY A 212 14.85 23.02 17.52
C GLY A 212 13.99 24.21 17.09
N ARG A 213 14.44 25.45 17.33
CA ARG A 213 13.74 26.67 16.92
C ARG A 213 13.60 26.78 15.41
N ILE A 214 14.60 26.30 14.67
CA ILE A 214 14.55 26.30 13.20
C ILE A 214 13.56 25.26 12.67
N VAL A 215 13.53 24.07 13.27
CA VAL A 215 12.53 23.04 12.89
C VAL A 215 11.11 23.56 13.10
N GLU A 216 10.83 24.17 14.25
CA GLU A 216 9.51 24.74 14.52
C GLU A 216 9.17 25.86 13.53
N GLY A 217 10.10 26.80 13.27
CA GLY A 217 9.91 27.85 12.27
C GLY A 217 9.73 27.34 10.85
N LEU A 218 10.39 26.23 10.48
CA LEU A 218 10.17 25.55 9.19
C LEU A 218 8.79 24.91 9.11
N LYS A 219 8.36 24.24 10.17
CA LYS A 219 7.01 23.63 10.23
C LYS A 219 5.91 24.69 10.13
N GLU A 220 6.04 25.77 10.93
CA GLU A 220 5.10 26.89 10.91
C GLU A 220 5.02 27.57 9.53
N THR A 221 6.17 27.85 8.93
CA THR A 221 6.21 28.57 7.64
C THR A 221 5.74 27.72 6.47
N LEU A 222 6.10 26.43 6.43
CA LEU A 222 5.61 25.51 5.41
C LEU A 222 4.13 25.18 5.60
N GLY A 223 3.67 25.05 6.84
CA GLY A 223 2.33 24.62 7.16
C GLY A 223 2.06 23.17 6.75
N LEU A 224 0.81 22.81 6.51
CA LEU A 224 0.43 21.49 6.03
C LEU A 224 0.83 21.31 4.56
N GLN A 225 1.31 20.13 4.22
CA GLN A 225 1.58 19.73 2.84
C GLN A 225 0.31 19.17 2.20
N THR A 226 0.12 19.42 0.91
CA THR A 226 -1.03 18.93 0.15
C THR A 226 -0.81 17.51 -0.32
N VAL A 227 -1.81 16.66 -0.13
CA VAL A 227 -1.88 15.32 -0.71
C VAL A 227 -2.71 15.38 -1.98
N SER A 228 -2.15 14.88 -3.08
CA SER A 228 -2.85 14.76 -4.36
C SER A 228 -2.90 13.30 -4.78
N VAL A 229 -4.07 12.84 -5.25
CA VAL A 229 -4.28 11.46 -5.75
C VAL A 229 -4.68 11.55 -7.21
N ARG A 230 -4.15 10.68 -8.07
CA ARG A 230 -4.40 10.63 -9.52
C ARG A 230 -4.71 9.21 -9.97
N GLY A 231 -5.65 9.09 -10.91
CA GLY A 231 -6.00 7.83 -11.59
C GLY A 231 -6.86 6.84 -10.81
N ILE A 232 -7.08 7.10 -9.51
CA ILE A 232 -7.95 6.30 -8.62
C ILE A 232 -8.71 7.21 -7.66
N SER A 233 -9.76 6.70 -7.03
CA SER A 233 -10.47 7.43 -5.98
C SER A 233 -9.59 7.60 -4.74
N PRO A 234 -9.50 8.81 -4.16
CA PRO A 234 -8.73 9.07 -2.94
C PRO A 234 -9.33 8.41 -1.69
N GLN A 235 -10.56 7.91 -1.75
CA GLN A 235 -11.26 7.24 -0.66
C GLN A 235 -11.04 5.73 -0.62
N THR A 236 -10.05 5.19 -1.33
CA THR A 236 -9.73 3.77 -1.39
C THR A 236 -8.56 3.40 -0.47
N HIS A 237 -8.54 2.16 -0.01
CA HIS A 237 -7.37 1.57 0.66
C HIS A 237 -6.11 1.71 -0.21
N PHE A 238 -6.25 1.48 -1.51
CA PHE A 238 -5.21 1.65 -2.51
C PHE A 238 -4.51 3.03 -2.40
N ALA A 239 -5.29 4.12 -2.38
CA ALA A 239 -4.76 5.47 -2.25
C ALA A 239 -4.06 5.69 -0.91
N GLN A 240 -4.63 5.19 0.19
CA GLN A 240 -4.06 5.36 1.52
C GLN A 240 -2.73 4.62 1.69
N VAL A 241 -2.59 3.41 1.16
CA VAL A 241 -1.33 2.66 1.16
C VAL A 241 -0.24 3.42 0.40
N MET A 242 -0.57 4.00 -0.77
CA MET A 242 0.38 4.79 -1.54
C MET A 242 0.83 6.05 -0.77
N VAL A 243 -0.10 6.76 -0.14
CA VAL A 243 0.19 7.96 0.67
C VAL A 243 1.03 7.62 1.89
N GLU A 244 0.70 6.53 2.61
CA GLU A 244 1.48 6.09 3.77
C GLU A 244 2.90 5.69 3.38
N ALA A 245 3.05 4.88 2.33
CA ALA A 245 4.35 4.41 1.86
C ALA A 245 5.25 5.59 1.47
N ASP A 246 4.71 6.57 0.75
CA ASP A 246 5.40 7.79 0.39
C ASP A 246 5.81 8.61 1.62
N TYR A 247 4.88 8.87 2.53
CA TYR A 247 5.15 9.68 3.71
C TYR A 247 6.22 9.04 4.61
N ARG A 248 6.12 7.74 4.89
CA ARG A 248 7.10 7.02 5.70
C ARG A 248 8.47 6.94 5.05
N MET A 249 8.53 6.79 3.73
CA MET A 249 9.79 6.86 2.99
C MET A 249 10.49 8.21 3.20
N LYS A 250 9.75 9.31 3.17
CA LYS A 250 10.28 10.65 3.44
C LYS A 250 10.78 10.79 4.87
N LEU A 251 10.04 10.28 5.86
CA LEU A 251 10.48 10.25 7.25
C LEU A 251 11.79 9.48 7.44
N ILE A 252 11.94 8.34 6.73
CA ILE A 252 13.20 7.57 6.72
C ILE A 252 14.31 8.39 6.05
N GLY A 253 14.04 9.01 4.92
CA GLY A 253 15.03 9.83 4.19
C GLY A 253 15.58 10.98 5.01
N ILE A 254 14.74 11.66 5.79
CA ILE A 254 15.17 12.77 6.66
C ILE A 254 15.59 12.32 8.07
N GLY A 255 15.63 11.01 8.34
CA GLY A 255 16.16 10.46 9.59
C GLY A 255 15.21 10.54 10.80
N ILE A 256 13.93 10.85 10.60
CA ILE A 256 12.91 10.88 11.66
C ILE A 256 12.41 9.45 11.96
N GLU A 257 12.11 8.65 10.94
CA GLU A 257 11.76 7.24 11.09
C GLU A 257 13.02 6.36 10.89
N LYS A 258 13.27 5.46 11.84
CA LYS A 258 14.34 4.46 11.73
C LYS A 258 13.77 3.17 11.17
N PRO A 259 14.16 2.74 9.96
CA PRO A 259 13.71 1.47 9.41
C PRO A 259 14.30 0.30 10.22
N PRO A 260 13.58 -0.85 10.31
CA PRO A 260 14.04 -2.02 11.07
C PRO A 260 15.17 -2.81 10.36
N ILE A 261 15.80 -2.20 9.38
CA ILE A 261 16.95 -2.72 8.63
C ILE A 261 18.06 -1.68 8.58
N LYS A 262 19.29 -2.10 8.29
CA LYS A 262 20.40 -1.15 8.11
C LYS A 262 20.24 -0.44 6.76
N LEU A 263 19.74 0.78 6.81
CA LEU A 263 19.55 1.68 5.67
C LEU A 263 20.01 3.08 6.08
N ALA A 264 20.98 3.64 5.37
CA ALA A 264 21.43 5.02 5.59
C ALA A 264 20.42 6.00 4.99
N SER A 265 20.04 7.01 5.77
CA SER A 265 19.14 8.08 5.31
C SER A 265 19.85 9.03 4.33
N TYR A 266 19.07 9.86 3.64
CA TYR A 266 19.61 10.97 2.85
C TYR A 266 20.45 11.91 3.73
N VAL A 267 19.95 12.21 4.94
CA VAL A 267 20.64 13.07 5.90
C VAL A 267 21.99 12.50 6.32
N ASP A 268 22.11 11.16 6.47
CA ASP A 268 23.39 10.51 6.77
C ASP A 268 24.41 10.69 5.62
N LYS A 269 23.94 10.66 4.39
CA LYS A 269 24.75 10.73 3.18
C LYS A 269 25.07 12.16 2.73
N ALA A 270 24.22 13.13 3.08
CA ALA A 270 24.37 14.51 2.63
C ALA A 270 25.66 15.15 3.13
N SER A 271 26.35 15.84 2.24
CA SER A 271 27.51 16.70 2.49
C SER A 271 27.13 18.18 2.29
N PRO A 272 27.94 19.16 2.74
CA PRO A 272 27.67 20.57 2.48
C PRO A 272 27.53 20.92 0.99
N THR A 273 28.16 20.16 0.10
CA THR A 273 28.12 20.37 -1.36
C THR A 273 26.81 19.86 -1.97
N ASP A 274 26.19 18.86 -1.36
CA ASP A 274 24.92 18.30 -1.83
C ASP A 274 23.69 19.18 -1.49
N ILE A 275 23.85 20.12 -0.56
CA ILE A 275 22.78 20.97 -0.09
C ILE A 275 22.84 22.32 -0.80
N SER A 276 21.99 22.53 -1.80
CA SER A 276 21.83 23.81 -2.47
C SER A 276 20.88 24.72 -1.70
N ARG A 277 21.12 26.03 -1.72
CA ARG A 277 20.16 26.99 -1.17
C ARG A 277 18.86 26.91 -1.97
N ASN A 278 17.74 26.90 -1.25
CA ASN A 278 16.39 26.83 -1.84
C ASN A 278 16.11 25.58 -2.68
N ALA A 279 16.90 24.50 -2.54
CA ALA A 279 16.61 23.25 -3.19
C ALA A 279 15.47 22.51 -2.48
N LEU A 280 14.57 21.91 -3.24
CA LEU A 280 13.59 20.93 -2.79
C LEU A 280 13.97 19.58 -3.41
N THR A 281 14.37 18.64 -2.56
CA THR A 281 14.59 17.26 -2.98
C THR A 281 13.25 16.54 -3.00
N ARG A 282 12.95 15.81 -4.09
CA ARG A 282 11.74 15.02 -4.23
C ARG A 282 12.10 13.57 -4.50
N TRP A 283 11.40 12.63 -3.86
CA TRP A 283 11.57 11.21 -4.06
C TRP A 283 10.26 10.58 -4.50
N PHE A 284 10.35 9.65 -5.47
CA PHE A 284 9.19 8.96 -6.00
C PHE A 284 9.43 7.46 -6.04
N PHE A 285 8.44 6.72 -5.54
CA PHE A 285 8.32 5.32 -5.91
C PHE A 285 7.79 5.20 -7.34
N THR A 286 8.40 4.32 -8.11
CA THR A 286 7.97 4.00 -9.46
C THR A 286 8.19 2.51 -9.71
N PRO A 287 7.48 1.88 -10.66
CA PRO A 287 7.82 0.54 -11.10
C PRO A 287 9.28 0.47 -11.57
N ASN A 288 9.95 -0.62 -11.25
CA ASN A 288 11.14 -0.98 -12.02
C ASN A 288 10.64 -1.55 -13.35
N TYR A 289 10.66 -0.73 -14.39
CA TYR A 289 9.99 -1.04 -15.66
C TYR A 289 10.53 -2.29 -16.37
N ASP A 290 11.67 -2.86 -15.93
CA ASP A 290 12.18 -4.15 -16.40
C ASP A 290 11.54 -5.35 -15.65
N CYS A 291 10.40 -5.15 -15.03
CA CYS A 291 9.76 -6.15 -14.16
C CYS A 291 8.79 -7.11 -14.88
N VAL A 292 8.59 -6.97 -16.18
CA VAL A 292 7.60 -7.77 -16.94
C VAL A 292 8.29 -8.72 -17.90
N ARG A 293 7.99 -10.02 -17.76
CA ARG A 293 8.41 -11.08 -18.68
C ARG A 293 7.17 -11.75 -19.28
N VAL A 294 7.16 -11.99 -20.59
CA VAL A 294 5.98 -12.52 -21.29
C VAL A 294 6.34 -13.72 -22.16
N THR A 295 5.38 -14.62 -22.34
CA THR A 295 5.46 -15.72 -23.32
C THR A 295 5.31 -15.21 -24.75
N GLU A 296 5.80 -15.97 -25.73
CA GLU A 296 5.76 -15.59 -27.13
C GLU A 296 4.32 -15.48 -27.66
N ASP A 297 3.42 -16.33 -27.17
CA ASP A 297 1.98 -16.32 -27.48
C ASP A 297 1.20 -15.24 -26.73
N ASN A 298 1.84 -14.48 -25.84
CA ASN A 298 1.24 -13.50 -24.93
C ASN A 298 0.13 -14.07 -24.03
N LEU A 299 0.07 -15.38 -23.80
CA LEU A 299 -0.93 -16.01 -22.93
C LEU A 299 -0.48 -16.07 -21.46
N ALA A 300 0.74 -15.63 -21.17
CA ALA A 300 1.24 -15.57 -19.82
C ALA A 300 2.23 -14.39 -19.61
N MET A 301 2.16 -13.85 -18.42
CA MET A 301 3.06 -12.80 -17.94
C MET A 301 3.59 -13.18 -16.56
N GLU A 302 4.88 -12.88 -16.31
CA GLU A 302 5.51 -12.94 -14.99
C GLU A 302 5.99 -11.56 -14.56
N LEU A 303 5.78 -11.23 -13.29
CA LEU A 303 6.33 -10.06 -12.63
C LEU A 303 7.63 -10.45 -11.89
N VAL A 304 8.77 -10.03 -12.41
CA VAL A 304 10.10 -10.40 -11.93
C VAL A 304 10.72 -9.35 -11.03
N GLY A 305 11.64 -9.79 -10.16
CA GLY A 305 12.34 -8.92 -9.22
C GLY A 305 11.41 -8.31 -8.16
N GLU A 306 11.82 -7.26 -7.47
CA GLU A 306 10.98 -6.57 -6.48
C GLU A 306 9.97 -5.61 -7.10
N GLY A 307 10.08 -5.31 -8.38
CA GLY A 307 9.12 -4.51 -9.13
C GLY A 307 9.06 -3.02 -8.76
N VAL A 308 9.71 -2.59 -7.69
CA VAL A 308 9.65 -1.22 -7.16
C VAL A 308 11.03 -0.59 -7.10
N LYS A 309 11.09 0.68 -7.47
CA LYS A 309 12.31 1.49 -7.49
C LYS A 309 12.03 2.86 -6.89
N LEU A 310 12.97 3.40 -6.12
CA LEU A 310 12.94 4.77 -5.64
C LEU A 310 13.83 5.64 -6.53
N ILE A 311 13.30 6.77 -7.00
CA ILE A 311 14.03 7.76 -7.80
C ILE A 311 13.99 9.12 -7.13
N GLY A 312 14.97 9.99 -7.42
CA GLY A 312 15.06 11.34 -6.88
C GLY A 312 15.06 12.38 -7.97
N GLU A 313 14.38 13.49 -7.70
CA GLU A 313 14.38 14.71 -8.50
C GLU A 313 14.78 15.88 -7.62
N ASN A 314 15.46 16.87 -8.20
CA ASN A 314 15.84 18.10 -7.50
C ASN A 314 15.22 19.30 -8.19
N GLU A 315 14.59 20.15 -7.41
CA GLU A 315 13.96 21.39 -7.83
C GLU A 315 14.53 22.58 -7.06
N LEU A 316 14.52 23.75 -7.69
CA LEU A 316 14.79 25.03 -7.04
C LEU A 316 13.47 25.75 -6.75
N VAL A 317 13.33 26.21 -5.52
CA VAL A 317 12.20 27.06 -5.11
C VAL A 317 12.48 28.50 -5.49
N GLN A 318 11.65 29.07 -6.37
CA GLN A 318 11.74 30.45 -6.82
C GLN A 318 11.25 31.42 -5.73
N ALA A 319 11.46 32.74 -5.96
CA ALA A 319 11.10 33.76 -4.98
C ALA A 319 9.59 33.81 -4.67
N ASP A 320 8.77 33.49 -5.65
CA ASP A 320 7.31 33.45 -5.57
C ASP A 320 6.77 32.07 -5.09
N GLY A 321 7.65 31.15 -4.67
CA GLY A 321 7.29 29.79 -4.23
C GLY A 321 7.08 28.79 -5.37
N THR A 322 7.20 29.19 -6.65
CA THR A 322 7.18 28.24 -7.78
C THR A 322 8.43 27.36 -7.79
N ARG A 323 8.38 26.25 -8.50
CA ARG A 323 9.45 25.23 -8.57
C ARG A 323 9.96 25.08 -10.01
N ALA A 324 11.27 24.91 -10.15
CA ALA A 324 11.90 24.64 -11.44
C ALA A 324 12.94 23.52 -11.27
N ALA A 325 12.96 22.57 -12.22
CA ALA A 325 13.97 21.50 -12.21
C ALA A 325 15.39 22.07 -12.31
N THR A 326 16.32 21.50 -11.52
CA THR A 326 17.73 21.96 -11.52
C THR A 326 18.53 21.39 -12.68
N GLY A 327 18.13 20.24 -13.23
CA GLY A 327 18.93 19.45 -14.17
C GLY A 327 20.20 18.82 -13.56
N ASN A 328 20.50 19.12 -12.31
CA ASN A 328 21.68 18.59 -11.61
C ASN A 328 21.31 17.49 -10.62
N GLY A 329 22.01 16.38 -10.63
CA GLY A 329 21.86 15.31 -9.65
C GLY A 329 22.32 15.75 -8.25
N ASN A 330 21.70 15.20 -7.21
CA ASN A 330 22.14 15.30 -5.84
C ASN A 330 22.69 13.92 -5.44
N ARG A 331 24.00 13.83 -5.28
CA ARG A 331 24.70 12.56 -4.99
C ARG A 331 24.17 11.85 -3.75
N ALA A 332 23.87 12.58 -2.69
CA ALA A 332 23.33 12.00 -1.48
C ALA A 332 21.91 11.45 -1.69
N SER A 333 21.07 12.16 -2.46
CA SER A 333 19.75 11.71 -2.86
C SER A 333 19.80 10.43 -3.69
N GLU A 334 20.71 10.39 -4.68
CA GLU A 334 20.92 9.19 -5.50
C GLU A 334 21.34 7.98 -4.65
N LEU A 335 22.31 8.16 -3.74
CA LEU A 335 22.77 7.11 -2.84
C LEU A 335 21.69 6.60 -1.89
N PHE A 336 20.81 7.49 -1.41
CA PHE A 336 19.64 7.12 -0.61
C PHE A 336 18.66 6.30 -1.45
N CYS A 337 18.30 6.76 -2.64
CA CYS A 337 17.36 6.07 -3.55
C CYS A 337 17.91 4.69 -3.97
N GLN A 338 19.16 4.59 -4.32
CA GLN A 338 19.84 3.33 -4.64
C GLN A 338 19.84 2.37 -3.45
N GLY A 339 20.18 2.87 -2.25
CA GLY A 339 20.19 2.08 -1.03
C GLY A 339 18.79 1.59 -0.64
N PHE A 340 17.77 2.44 -0.79
CA PHE A 340 16.37 2.05 -0.53
C PHE A 340 15.90 0.97 -1.49
N THR A 341 16.13 1.15 -2.80
CA THR A 341 15.78 0.20 -3.85
C THR A 341 16.48 -1.16 -3.65
N ALA A 342 17.80 -1.16 -3.39
CA ALA A 342 18.56 -2.38 -3.17
C ALA A 342 18.13 -3.17 -1.91
N ASN A 343 17.53 -2.52 -0.93
CA ASN A 343 17.05 -3.15 0.30
C ASN A 343 15.52 -3.31 0.34
N TYR A 344 14.82 -3.04 -0.76
CA TYR A 344 13.35 -3.06 -0.78
C TYR A 344 12.77 -4.40 -0.35
N SER A 345 13.35 -5.53 -0.81
CA SER A 345 12.92 -6.87 -0.40
C SER A 345 12.97 -7.09 1.11
N LYS A 346 14.07 -6.67 1.74
CA LYS A 346 14.23 -6.78 3.21
C LYS A 346 13.28 -5.85 3.95
N LEU A 347 13.04 -4.67 3.38
CA LEU A 347 12.17 -3.67 3.97
C LEU A 347 10.71 -4.12 3.90
N SER A 348 10.25 -4.64 2.76
CA SER A 348 8.89 -5.15 2.58
C SER A 348 8.55 -6.36 3.46
N GLN A 349 9.55 -7.15 3.88
CA GLN A 349 9.38 -8.23 4.85
C GLN A 349 9.20 -7.75 6.31
N LYS A 350 9.66 -6.53 6.62
CA LYS A 350 9.66 -5.99 7.98
C LYS A 350 8.65 -4.86 8.18
N VAL A 351 8.23 -4.22 7.11
CA VAL A 351 7.33 -3.08 7.12
C VAL A 351 6.25 -3.33 6.07
N ALA A 352 5.11 -3.82 6.49
CA ALA A 352 4.05 -4.37 5.64
C ALA A 352 3.54 -3.37 4.57
N VAL A 353 3.54 -2.06 4.83
CA VAL A 353 3.12 -1.06 3.83
C VAL A 353 3.95 -1.11 2.54
N TYR A 354 5.24 -1.47 2.62
CA TYR A 354 6.05 -1.60 1.40
C TYR A 354 5.74 -2.89 0.65
N ALA A 355 5.33 -3.96 1.33
CA ALA A 355 4.78 -5.14 0.66
C ALA A 355 3.45 -4.82 -0.01
N GLN A 356 2.55 -4.07 0.66
CA GLN A 356 1.31 -3.59 0.06
C GLN A 356 1.59 -2.72 -1.16
N LEU A 357 2.47 -1.71 -1.07
CA LEU A 357 2.81 -0.85 -2.22
C LEU A 357 3.28 -1.67 -3.42
N ARG A 358 4.15 -2.68 -3.21
CA ARG A 358 4.55 -3.59 -4.30
C ARG A 358 3.34 -4.32 -4.89
N ASN A 359 2.46 -4.86 -4.04
CA ASN A 359 1.26 -5.57 -4.49
C ASN A 359 0.34 -4.65 -5.31
N LEU A 360 0.17 -3.37 -4.93
CA LEU A 360 -0.59 -2.39 -5.71
C LEU A 360 0.01 -2.15 -7.10
N ILE A 361 1.34 -2.02 -7.18
CA ILE A 361 2.06 -1.87 -8.45
C ILE A 361 1.89 -3.12 -9.31
N ASP A 362 2.10 -4.31 -8.72
CA ASP A 362 1.96 -5.59 -9.41
C ASP A 362 0.52 -5.79 -9.95
N MET A 363 -0.51 -5.50 -9.14
CA MET A 363 -1.92 -5.56 -9.55
C MET A 363 -2.26 -4.57 -10.67
N SER A 364 -1.70 -3.36 -10.61
CA SER A 364 -1.92 -2.35 -11.66
C SER A 364 -1.32 -2.78 -13.00
N ILE A 365 -0.11 -3.36 -12.97
CA ILE A 365 0.55 -3.87 -14.19
C ILE A 365 -0.21 -5.09 -14.73
N ALA A 366 -0.67 -5.98 -13.85
CA ALA A 366 -1.48 -7.14 -14.23
C ALA A 366 -2.80 -6.72 -14.89
N ALA A 367 -3.53 -5.77 -14.30
CA ALA A 367 -4.78 -5.26 -14.86
C ALA A 367 -4.58 -4.58 -16.23
N ALA A 368 -3.53 -3.78 -16.37
CA ALA A 368 -3.16 -3.16 -17.65
C ALA A 368 -2.81 -4.21 -18.72
N TYR A 369 -2.10 -5.29 -18.33
CA TYR A 369 -1.76 -6.38 -19.24
C TYR A 369 -3.00 -7.16 -19.68
N ILE A 370 -3.90 -7.50 -18.76
CA ILE A 370 -5.19 -8.18 -19.05
C ILE A 370 -5.99 -7.37 -20.08
N GLN A 371 -6.07 -6.05 -19.91
CA GLN A 371 -6.76 -5.17 -20.85
C GLN A 371 -6.02 -5.08 -22.18
N GLN A 372 -4.71 -4.88 -22.18
CA GLN A 372 -3.92 -4.71 -23.42
C GLN A 372 -3.96 -5.97 -24.30
N GLN A 373 -4.00 -7.17 -23.69
CA GLN A 373 -4.09 -8.44 -24.42
C GLN A 373 -5.53 -8.84 -24.77
N ASP A 374 -6.51 -8.00 -24.46
CA ASP A 374 -7.95 -8.28 -24.62
C ASP A 374 -8.38 -9.62 -24.02
N TYR A 375 -7.86 -9.95 -22.83
CA TYR A 375 -8.30 -11.15 -22.12
C TYR A 375 -9.78 -11.04 -21.71
N TYR A 376 -10.28 -9.84 -21.48
CA TYR A 376 -11.70 -9.59 -21.22
C TYR A 376 -12.59 -10.09 -22.36
N GLY A 377 -12.31 -9.66 -23.59
CA GLY A 377 -13.04 -10.09 -24.78
C GLY A 377 -12.85 -11.56 -25.07
N SER A 378 -11.61 -12.06 -24.98
CA SER A 378 -11.27 -13.46 -25.20
C SER A 378 -11.94 -14.41 -24.20
N ALA A 379 -12.09 -14.00 -22.94
CA ALA A 379 -12.76 -14.75 -21.88
C ALA A 379 -14.29 -14.53 -21.85
N ASP A 380 -14.83 -13.61 -22.65
CA ASP A 380 -16.22 -13.13 -22.56
C ASP A 380 -16.56 -12.64 -21.13
N TRP A 381 -15.57 -12.00 -20.47
CA TRP A 381 -15.69 -11.51 -19.12
C TRP A 381 -15.85 -10.00 -19.08
N ARG A 382 -17.02 -9.53 -18.71
CA ARG A 382 -17.41 -8.10 -18.75
C ARG A 382 -17.19 -7.37 -17.42
N MET A 383 -16.72 -8.04 -16.39
CA MET A 383 -16.61 -7.51 -15.04
C MET A 383 -17.92 -6.89 -14.53
N GLU A 384 -19.05 -7.57 -14.74
CA GLU A 384 -20.39 -7.01 -14.42
C GLU A 384 -20.58 -6.68 -12.94
N LEU A 385 -19.87 -7.37 -12.04
CA LEU A 385 -19.89 -7.09 -10.61
C LEU A 385 -18.72 -6.16 -10.24
N PHE A 386 -17.50 -6.53 -10.58
CA PHE A 386 -16.30 -5.77 -10.21
C PHE A 386 -16.24 -4.40 -10.88
N GLY A 387 -16.76 -4.26 -12.10
CA GLY A 387 -16.80 -3.01 -12.86
C GLY A 387 -17.82 -2.00 -12.35
N ASP A 388 -18.82 -2.42 -11.57
CA ASP A 388 -19.91 -1.55 -11.09
C ASP A 388 -19.77 -1.29 -9.58
N GLU A 389 -19.50 -0.04 -9.21
CA GLU A 389 -19.36 0.38 -7.81
C GLU A 389 -20.66 0.24 -7.00
N ASN A 390 -21.83 0.29 -7.66
CA ASN A 390 -23.12 0.11 -6.98
C ASN A 390 -23.40 -1.36 -6.66
N ARG A 391 -22.84 -2.28 -7.46
CA ARG A 391 -22.98 -3.73 -7.25
C ARG A 391 -21.91 -4.30 -6.34
N PHE A 392 -20.69 -3.80 -6.45
CA PHE A 392 -19.56 -4.18 -5.60
C PHE A 392 -18.83 -2.94 -5.10
N ALA A 393 -19.28 -2.42 -3.97
CA ALA A 393 -18.62 -1.31 -3.31
C ALA A 393 -17.34 -1.78 -2.62
N VAL A 394 -16.22 -1.11 -2.87
CA VAL A 394 -15.00 -1.27 -2.06
C VAL A 394 -15.15 -0.49 -0.76
N GLU A 395 -14.37 -0.84 0.26
CA GLU A 395 -14.35 -0.09 1.52
C GLU A 395 -13.99 1.39 1.29
N VAL A 396 -14.73 2.28 1.95
CA VAL A 396 -14.53 3.73 1.84
C VAL A 396 -13.74 4.23 3.03
N TYR A 397 -12.66 4.92 2.74
CA TYR A 397 -11.74 5.51 3.71
C TYR A 397 -11.82 7.03 3.70
N GLU A 398 -11.46 7.67 4.80
CA GLU A 398 -11.33 9.13 4.85
C GLU A 398 -10.25 9.61 3.87
N THR A 399 -10.60 10.63 3.06
CA THR A 399 -9.67 11.17 2.04
C THR A 399 -8.51 11.90 2.70
N PRO A 400 -7.25 11.46 2.49
CA PRO A 400 -6.09 12.22 2.94
C PRO A 400 -5.92 13.45 2.04
N LYS A 401 -6.18 14.64 2.58
CA LYS A 401 -6.05 15.92 1.86
C LYS A 401 -4.73 16.61 2.17
N GLN A 402 -4.27 16.47 3.37
CA GLN A 402 -3.09 17.14 3.89
C GLN A 402 -2.32 16.24 4.86
N VAL A 403 -1.06 16.59 5.08
CA VAL A 403 -0.20 15.95 6.08
C VAL A 403 0.66 16.99 6.75
N GLU A 404 1.01 16.77 8.02
CA GLU A 404 1.96 17.62 8.73
C GLU A 404 3.32 17.61 8.04
N THR A 405 3.92 18.78 7.91
CA THR A 405 5.25 18.91 7.34
C THR A 405 6.28 18.22 8.24
N ALA A 406 6.92 17.19 7.70
CA ALA A 406 8.05 16.55 8.32
C ALA A 406 9.32 17.35 8.02
N CYS A 407 9.93 17.91 9.05
CA CYS A 407 11.18 18.66 8.96
C CYS A 407 12.22 18.13 9.93
N THR A 408 13.47 18.17 9.50
CA THR A 408 14.63 17.96 10.36
C THR A 408 15.59 19.14 10.20
N ALA A 409 16.30 19.51 11.27
CA ALA A 409 17.35 20.51 11.23
C ALA A 409 18.70 19.82 11.45
N VAL A 410 19.24 19.27 10.39
CA VAL A 410 20.57 18.67 10.39
C VAL A 410 21.55 19.59 9.65
N TRP A 411 22.57 19.98 10.36
CA TRP A 411 23.64 20.80 9.80
C TRP A 411 24.69 19.96 9.13
N LYS A 412 25.03 20.34 7.91
CA LYS A 412 26.19 19.84 7.17
C LYS A 412 27.13 21.01 6.87
N GLY A 413 28.13 21.17 7.72
CA GLY A 413 28.94 22.40 7.72
C GLY A 413 28.09 23.60 8.11
N THR A 414 27.97 24.60 7.24
CA THR A 414 27.17 25.83 7.43
C THR A 414 25.77 25.74 6.76
N ARG A 415 25.37 24.56 6.21
CA ARG A 415 24.11 24.40 5.46
C ARG A 415 23.14 23.53 6.21
N LEU A 416 21.87 23.95 6.16
CA LEU A 416 20.73 23.21 6.71
C LEU A 416 20.11 22.32 5.64
N VAL A 417 19.80 21.07 5.99
CA VAL A 417 19.03 20.17 5.13
C VAL A 417 17.60 20.68 5.03
N THR A 418 17.10 20.82 3.81
CA THR A 418 15.76 21.32 3.51
C THR A 418 14.70 20.21 3.53
N PRO A 419 13.41 20.56 3.65
CA PRO A 419 12.33 19.59 3.56
C PRO A 419 12.29 18.89 2.20
N VAL A 420 11.63 17.75 2.17
CA VAL A 420 11.51 16.88 1.00
C VAL A 420 10.07 16.77 0.55
N GLY A 421 9.86 16.58 -0.76
CA GLY A 421 8.59 16.31 -1.39
C GLY A 421 8.61 14.95 -2.13
N GLY A 422 7.63 14.71 -2.98
CA GLY A 422 7.59 13.54 -3.88
C GLY A 422 6.29 12.75 -3.77
N GLY A 423 6.34 11.44 -4.10
CA GLY A 423 5.12 10.64 -4.17
C GLY A 423 5.33 9.21 -4.64
N VAL A 424 4.27 8.65 -5.20
CA VAL A 424 4.25 7.41 -5.96
C VAL A 424 3.73 7.72 -7.36
N SER A 425 4.42 7.26 -8.39
CA SER A 425 4.03 7.43 -9.79
C SER A 425 4.16 6.09 -10.51
N VAL A 426 3.02 5.51 -10.87
CA VAL A 426 2.94 4.20 -11.52
C VAL A 426 2.34 4.38 -12.91
N ASN A 427 3.11 4.04 -13.95
CA ASN A 427 2.63 3.97 -15.32
C ASN A 427 2.67 2.51 -15.80
N PRO A 428 1.61 1.73 -15.57
CA PRO A 428 1.55 0.33 -15.93
C PRO A 428 1.71 0.07 -17.43
N LEU A 429 1.17 0.96 -18.27
CA LEU A 429 1.29 0.84 -19.73
C LEU A 429 2.75 0.92 -20.19
N LYS A 430 3.59 1.70 -19.50
CA LYS A 430 5.03 1.73 -19.76
C LYS A 430 5.69 0.41 -19.39
N ALA A 431 5.32 -0.22 -18.27
CA ALA A 431 5.89 -1.49 -17.83
C ALA A 431 5.62 -2.62 -18.85
N ILE A 432 4.43 -2.60 -19.47
CA ILE A 432 4.01 -3.62 -20.45
C ILE A 432 4.28 -3.21 -21.90
N SER A 433 4.97 -2.10 -22.15
CA SER A 433 5.35 -1.70 -23.51
C SER A 433 6.37 -2.69 -24.12
N SER A 434 6.39 -2.77 -25.45
CA SER A 434 7.34 -3.67 -26.16
C SER A 434 8.81 -3.41 -25.82
N GLU A 435 9.16 -2.18 -25.43
CA GLU A 435 10.51 -1.78 -25.07
C GLU A 435 10.95 -2.33 -23.71
N ASN A 436 10.01 -2.50 -22.77
CA ASN A 436 10.27 -2.92 -21.40
C ASN A 436 9.97 -4.41 -21.15
N ARG A 437 9.18 -5.05 -22.03
CA ARG A 437 8.87 -6.48 -21.89
C ARG A 437 10.09 -7.33 -22.20
N GLN A 438 10.43 -8.22 -21.28
CA GLN A 438 11.47 -9.22 -21.47
C GLN A 438 10.85 -10.49 -22.07
N LYS A 439 11.60 -11.17 -22.98
CA LYS A 439 11.23 -12.50 -23.42
C LYS A 439 11.55 -13.51 -22.32
N GLU A 440 10.64 -14.46 -22.09
CA GLU A 440 10.89 -15.57 -21.17
C GLU A 440 11.86 -16.60 -21.77
N GLN A 441 12.43 -17.46 -20.93
CA GLN A 441 13.32 -18.54 -21.32
C GLN A 441 12.73 -19.94 -21.10
N GLY A 442 11.37 -20.03 -21.14
CA GLY A 442 10.61 -21.25 -20.91
C GLY A 442 10.10 -21.43 -19.48
N GLU A 443 10.45 -20.55 -18.55
CA GLU A 443 10.04 -20.64 -17.15
C GLU A 443 8.55 -20.27 -16.96
N VAL A 444 8.10 -19.22 -17.63
CA VAL A 444 6.69 -18.75 -17.57
C VAL A 444 5.77 -19.75 -18.28
N THR A 445 6.19 -20.24 -19.46
CA THR A 445 5.50 -21.31 -20.18
C THR A 445 5.35 -22.57 -19.31
N LYS A 446 6.44 -22.98 -18.63
CA LYS A 446 6.41 -24.14 -17.72
C LYS A 446 5.47 -23.91 -16.53
N ALA A 447 5.52 -22.73 -15.91
CA ALA A 447 4.61 -22.38 -14.81
C ALA A 447 3.14 -22.44 -15.26
N ARG A 448 2.81 -21.90 -16.45
CA ARG A 448 1.47 -21.97 -17.02
C ARG A 448 1.02 -23.41 -17.30
N GLN A 449 1.88 -24.29 -17.83
CA GLN A 449 1.57 -25.69 -18.14
C GLN A 449 1.35 -26.55 -16.87
N GLN A 450 1.88 -26.16 -15.72
CA GLN A 450 1.65 -26.85 -14.45
C GLN A 450 0.25 -26.61 -13.88
N VAL A 451 -0.45 -25.60 -14.36
CA VAL A 451 -1.81 -25.25 -13.93
C VAL A 451 -2.81 -26.20 -14.62
N LYS A 452 -3.55 -26.95 -13.83
CA LYS A 452 -4.60 -27.88 -14.32
C LYS A 452 -5.96 -27.33 -13.94
N LEU A 453 -6.78 -27.05 -14.95
CA LEU A 453 -8.13 -26.49 -14.78
C LEU A 453 -9.24 -27.56 -14.93
N ASP A 454 -8.90 -28.74 -15.49
CA ASP A 454 -9.86 -29.75 -15.88
C ASP A 454 -10.62 -30.41 -14.72
N ASN A 455 -10.05 -30.34 -13.49
CA ASN A 455 -10.60 -31.01 -12.32
C ASN A 455 -11.14 -30.06 -11.25
N LEU A 456 -11.32 -28.78 -11.59
CA LEU A 456 -11.84 -27.82 -10.62
C LEU A 456 -13.33 -28.08 -10.34
N ALA A 457 -13.68 -28.13 -9.05
CA ALA A 457 -15.08 -28.29 -8.65
C ALA A 457 -15.92 -27.07 -9.08
N LYS A 458 -17.23 -27.28 -9.23
CA LYS A 458 -18.16 -26.18 -9.52
C LYS A 458 -18.10 -25.15 -8.39
N GLY A 459 -17.86 -23.88 -8.74
CA GLY A 459 -17.72 -22.79 -7.78
C GLY A 459 -16.32 -22.66 -7.15
N GLN A 460 -15.38 -23.55 -7.47
CA GLN A 460 -13.99 -23.42 -7.05
C GLN A 460 -13.30 -22.34 -7.90
N TRP A 461 -12.76 -21.33 -7.22
CA TRP A 461 -12.15 -20.18 -7.84
C TRP A 461 -10.64 -20.03 -7.52
N TRP A 462 -10.12 -20.83 -6.59
CA TRP A 462 -8.69 -20.92 -6.29
C TRP A 462 -8.25 -22.37 -6.07
N TRP A 463 -6.96 -22.64 -6.25
CA TRP A 463 -6.30 -23.93 -6.04
C TRP A 463 -4.77 -23.78 -5.95
N ASP A 464 -4.10 -24.82 -5.48
CA ASP A 464 -2.64 -24.95 -5.41
C ASP A 464 -2.06 -25.79 -6.56
#